data_a4f3ac305b7a27be2c20c32003543fcf
#
_entry.id   a4f3ac305b7a27be2c20c32003543fcf
#
_cell.length_a   1.000
_cell.length_b   1.000
_cell.length_c   1.000
_cell.angle_alpha   90.00
_cell.angle_beta   90.00
_cell.angle_gamma   90.00
#
_symmetry.space_group_name_H-M   'P 1'
#
loop_
_entity.id
_entity.type
_entity.pdbx_description
1 polymer ?
#
loop_
_entity_poly.entity_id
_entity_poly.type
_entity_poly.pdbx_seq_one_letter_code
_entity_poly.pdbx_strand_id
1 'polypeptide(L)'
;MPAVDRFRQADRNPPSTQADGLKVTVLVLFVVVFLLPPALAATLHSRNRIVDWRNADRSSAGLLPPALPQTPAVVRIFSARTVRWRGIVATHSWIVLKSAGAANYSRFDYTAWGEPIWVDRFIPDGRWFGRMPELVFAADGTNAERMIPLIRQAVRDYAYPNTGDYRAWPGPNSNTFVAAIIAAVPGMRAALPPTAVGKDFPIDCRWVGLTPSGTGIRFNLGGYLGIAVGWVEGFEVNLLCAVAGVDIRRPAIKLPGLGRLGISSTPRS
;
A
#
# COMPACT_ATOMS: atom_id res chain seq x y z
N MET A 1 -69.82 -36.72 -23.28
CA MET A 1 -68.82 -36.51 -22.20
C MET A 1 -67.80 -35.53 -22.72
N PRO A 2 -67.72 -34.28 -22.22
CA PRO A 2 -66.68 -33.34 -22.61
C PRO A 2 -65.50 -33.43 -21.65
N ALA A 3 -64.28 -33.47 -22.23
CA ALA A 3 -63.01 -33.41 -21.54
C ALA A 3 -62.78 -32.02 -20.93
N VAL A 4 -62.48 -31.98 -19.66
CA VAL A 4 -62.15 -30.78 -18.92
C VAL A 4 -60.66 -30.48 -19.15
N ASP A 5 -60.38 -29.44 -19.91
CA ASP A 5 -59.06 -28.88 -20.16
C ASP A 5 -58.65 -28.05 -18.92
N ARG A 6 -57.80 -28.63 -18.07
CA ARG A 6 -57.19 -27.90 -16.96
C ARG A 6 -55.99 -27.12 -17.48
N PHE A 7 -56.19 -25.88 -17.78
CA PHE A 7 -55.11 -24.91 -17.98
C PHE A 7 -54.19 -24.90 -16.79
N ARG A 8 -52.92 -25.31 -16.97
CA ARG A 8 -51.83 -25.05 -16.08
C ARG A 8 -51.57 -23.56 -16.08
N GLN A 9 -52.05 -22.89 -15.07
CA GLN A 9 -51.61 -21.57 -14.72
C GLN A 9 -50.14 -21.66 -14.27
N ALA A 10 -49.21 -21.29 -15.15
CA ALA A 10 -47.81 -21.14 -14.80
C ALA A 10 -47.71 -19.98 -13.84
N ASP A 11 -47.40 -20.25 -12.58
CA ASP A 11 -47.01 -19.27 -11.58
C ASP A 11 -45.78 -18.51 -12.08
N ARG A 12 -46.01 -17.39 -12.75
CA ARG A 12 -44.99 -16.38 -12.99
C ARG A 12 -44.89 -15.57 -11.71
N ASN A 13 -44.10 -16.05 -10.77
CA ASN A 13 -43.64 -15.19 -9.68
C ASN A 13 -42.92 -14.02 -10.31
N PRO A 14 -43.32 -12.75 -10.09
CA PRO A 14 -42.58 -11.61 -10.54
C PRO A 14 -41.21 -11.64 -9.84
N PRO A 15 -40.13 -11.29 -10.54
CA PRO A 15 -38.81 -11.21 -9.92
C PRO A 15 -38.90 -10.28 -8.69
N SER A 16 -38.40 -10.75 -7.56
CA SER A 16 -38.61 -10.07 -6.29
C SER A 16 -37.96 -8.68 -6.35
N THR A 17 -38.75 -7.62 -6.23
CA THR A 17 -38.34 -6.20 -6.14
C THR A 17 -37.22 -6.00 -5.12
N GLN A 18 -37.12 -6.86 -4.13
CA GLN A 18 -36.09 -6.85 -3.10
C GLN A 18 -34.71 -7.30 -3.65
N ALA A 19 -34.65 -8.28 -4.54
CA ALA A 19 -33.39 -8.72 -5.16
C ALA A 19 -32.81 -7.66 -6.11
N ASP A 20 -33.67 -6.96 -6.84
CA ASP A 20 -33.23 -5.88 -7.73
C ASP A 20 -32.81 -4.64 -6.95
N GLY A 21 -33.47 -4.31 -5.85
CA GLY A 21 -33.03 -3.26 -4.92
C GLY A 21 -31.64 -3.54 -4.33
N LEU A 22 -31.36 -4.79 -3.94
CA LEU A 22 -30.04 -5.19 -3.44
C LEU A 22 -28.95 -5.05 -4.52
N LYS A 23 -29.20 -5.47 -5.75
CA LYS A 23 -28.24 -5.31 -6.87
C LYS A 23 -27.90 -3.86 -7.15
N VAL A 24 -28.92 -2.99 -7.17
CA VAL A 24 -28.72 -1.54 -7.35
C VAL A 24 -27.90 -0.96 -6.21
N THR A 25 -28.19 -1.32 -4.97
CA THR A 25 -27.42 -0.86 -3.81
C THR A 25 -25.95 -1.28 -3.89
N VAL A 26 -25.69 -2.55 -4.21
CA VAL A 26 -24.32 -3.07 -4.37
C VAL A 26 -23.57 -2.34 -5.49
N LEU A 27 -24.23 -2.10 -6.62
CA LEU A 27 -23.64 -1.35 -7.74
C LEU A 27 -23.32 0.10 -7.35
N VAL A 28 -24.24 0.78 -6.68
CA VAL A 28 -24.01 2.15 -6.20
C VAL A 28 -22.84 2.21 -5.22
N LEU A 29 -22.79 1.30 -4.25
CA LEU A 29 -21.65 1.21 -3.31
C LEU A 29 -20.35 0.96 -4.04
N PHE A 30 -20.32 0.06 -5.01
CA PHE A 30 -19.14 -0.20 -5.82
C PHE A 30 -18.66 1.06 -6.56
N VAL A 31 -19.57 1.78 -7.23
CA VAL A 31 -19.24 3.01 -7.94
C VAL A 31 -18.71 4.08 -6.98
N VAL A 32 -19.39 4.29 -5.85
CA VAL A 32 -19.02 5.32 -4.86
C VAL A 32 -17.68 5.01 -4.19
N VAL A 33 -17.38 3.75 -3.91
CA VAL A 33 -16.18 3.35 -3.16
C VAL A 33 -14.98 3.11 -4.07
N PHE A 34 -15.17 2.48 -5.24
CA PHE A 34 -14.04 2.02 -6.07
C PHE A 34 -13.83 2.82 -7.35
N LEU A 35 -14.84 3.50 -7.89
CA LEU A 35 -14.71 4.26 -9.14
C LEU A 35 -14.64 5.78 -8.93
N LEU A 36 -15.49 6.33 -8.09
CA LEU A 36 -15.54 7.76 -7.84
C LEU A 36 -14.26 8.33 -7.22
N PRO A 37 -13.64 7.68 -6.19
CA PRO A 37 -12.43 8.22 -5.58
C PRO A 37 -11.22 8.29 -6.53
N PRO A 38 -10.90 7.27 -7.36
CA PRO A 38 -9.87 7.39 -8.38
C PRO A 38 -10.16 8.48 -9.42
N ALA A 39 -11.43 8.65 -9.83
CA ALA A 39 -11.82 9.71 -10.76
C ALA A 39 -11.57 11.10 -10.15
N LEU A 40 -11.94 11.30 -8.88
CA LEU A 40 -11.63 12.51 -8.14
C LEU A 40 -10.12 12.72 -7.98
N ALA A 41 -9.38 11.65 -7.64
CA ALA A 41 -7.92 11.70 -7.56
C ALA A 41 -7.30 12.12 -8.91
N ALA A 42 -7.85 11.68 -10.04
CA ALA A 42 -7.38 12.08 -11.37
C ALA A 42 -7.54 13.59 -11.61
N THR A 43 -8.68 14.18 -11.22
CA THR A 43 -8.88 15.64 -11.35
C THR A 43 -7.93 16.44 -10.47
N LEU A 44 -7.72 16.01 -9.22
CA LEU A 44 -6.77 16.64 -8.30
C LEU A 44 -5.32 16.49 -8.79
N HIS A 45 -4.96 15.33 -9.33
CA HIS A 45 -3.63 15.06 -9.87
C HIS A 45 -3.33 15.90 -11.12
N SER A 46 -4.32 16.11 -12.00
CA SER A 46 -4.15 16.91 -13.21
C SER A 46 -3.81 18.38 -12.92
N ARG A 47 -4.27 18.93 -11.80
CA ARG A 47 -3.93 20.28 -11.34
C ARG A 47 -2.48 20.43 -10.87
N ASN A 48 -1.85 19.33 -10.42
CA ASN A 48 -0.48 19.29 -9.87
C ASN A 48 0.45 18.47 -10.77
N ARG A 49 0.39 18.67 -12.10
CA ARG A 49 1.21 17.90 -13.03
C ARG A 49 2.69 18.25 -12.89
N ILE A 50 3.51 17.23 -12.68
CA ILE A 50 4.95 17.29 -12.91
C ILE A 50 5.15 16.96 -14.39
N VAL A 51 5.55 17.96 -15.18
CA VAL A 51 5.58 17.87 -16.65
C VAL A 51 6.73 17.01 -17.12
N ASP A 52 7.90 17.13 -16.49
CA ASP A 52 9.10 16.37 -16.85
C ASP A 52 9.66 15.62 -15.64
N TRP A 53 9.59 14.29 -15.70
CA TRP A 53 10.13 13.43 -14.66
C TRP A 53 11.67 13.42 -14.62
N ARG A 54 12.36 13.79 -15.70
CA ARG A 54 13.83 13.80 -15.80
C ARG A 54 14.41 14.94 -14.99
N ASN A 55 13.76 16.10 -15.04
CA ASN A 55 14.14 17.32 -14.33
C ASN A 55 13.38 17.51 -13.01
N ALA A 56 12.61 16.51 -12.60
CA ALA A 56 11.84 16.59 -11.36
C ALA A 56 12.75 16.69 -10.13
N ASP A 57 12.38 17.54 -9.20
CA ASP A 57 13.07 17.72 -7.93
C ASP A 57 13.18 16.41 -7.15
N ARG A 58 14.39 16.03 -6.78
CA ARG A 58 14.71 14.85 -5.96
C ARG A 58 15.46 15.23 -4.69
N SER A 59 15.54 16.52 -4.37
CA SER A 59 16.20 17.02 -3.17
C SER A 59 15.57 16.44 -1.90
N SER A 60 16.29 16.54 -0.80
CA SER A 60 15.78 16.18 0.53
C SER A 60 14.49 16.93 0.83
N ALA A 61 13.55 16.23 1.45
CA ALA A 61 12.30 16.80 1.95
C ALA A 61 12.41 17.37 3.37
N GLY A 62 13.60 17.26 4.01
CA GLY A 62 13.84 17.73 5.37
C GLY A 62 13.14 16.88 6.45
N LEU A 63 12.87 15.60 6.17
CA LEU A 63 12.12 14.71 7.06
C LEU A 63 13.02 13.88 7.99
N LEU A 64 14.32 13.92 7.75
CA LEU A 64 15.30 13.20 8.56
C LEU A 64 16.19 14.18 9.35
N PRO A 65 16.53 13.85 10.60
CA PRO A 65 17.54 14.60 11.31
C PRO A 65 18.92 14.44 10.64
N PRO A 66 19.90 15.33 10.90
CA PRO A 66 21.25 15.16 10.42
C PRO A 66 21.83 13.79 10.81
N ALA A 67 22.48 13.11 9.87
CA ALA A 67 23.14 11.83 10.13
C ALA A 67 24.49 12.10 10.79
N LEU A 68 24.51 12.15 12.12
CA LEU A 68 25.71 12.33 12.92
C LEU A 68 26.02 11.04 13.69
N PRO A 69 27.32 10.70 13.96
CA PRO A 69 27.67 9.52 14.73
C PRO A 69 27.03 9.46 16.12
N GLN A 70 26.83 10.61 16.75
CA GLN A 70 26.24 10.71 18.10
C GLN A 70 24.71 10.61 18.09
N THR A 71 24.04 10.71 16.93
CA THR A 71 22.58 10.54 16.87
C THR A 71 22.19 9.07 16.97
N PRO A 72 21.05 8.74 17.61
CA PRO A 72 20.58 7.36 17.76
C PRO A 72 20.41 6.64 16.43
N ALA A 73 20.27 5.33 16.50
CA ALA A 73 19.83 4.54 15.36
C ALA A 73 18.43 4.98 14.90
N VAL A 74 18.17 4.91 13.59
CA VAL A 74 16.93 5.36 12.95
C VAL A 74 16.45 4.34 11.95
N VAL A 75 15.15 4.05 11.98
CA VAL A 75 14.43 3.32 10.92
C VAL A 75 13.26 4.18 10.47
N ARG A 76 13.11 4.37 9.16
CA ARG A 76 11.97 5.08 8.55
C ARG A 76 11.46 4.29 7.34
N ILE A 77 10.14 4.29 7.18
CA ILE A 77 9.50 3.88 5.93
C ILE A 77 8.80 5.11 5.38
N PHE A 78 9.07 5.40 4.13
CA PHE A 78 8.44 6.48 3.40
C PHE A 78 7.61 5.94 2.25
N SER A 79 6.61 6.71 1.83
CA SER A 79 5.79 6.47 0.64
C SER A 79 5.51 7.79 -0.06
N ALA A 80 5.60 7.83 -1.38
CA ALA A 80 5.29 9.02 -2.16
C ALA A 80 4.57 8.66 -3.46
N ARG A 81 3.73 9.58 -3.97
CA ARG A 81 3.05 9.37 -5.25
C ARG A 81 4.03 9.06 -6.36
N THR A 82 3.70 8.07 -7.21
CA THR A 82 4.52 7.73 -8.37
C THR A 82 4.42 8.80 -9.47
N VAL A 83 5.24 8.63 -10.50
CA VAL A 83 5.34 9.56 -11.61
C VAL A 83 4.17 9.46 -12.59
N ARG A 84 3.89 10.55 -13.30
CA ARG A 84 2.90 10.63 -14.38
C ARG A 84 1.50 10.20 -13.89
N TRP A 85 0.69 9.62 -14.80
CA TRP A 85 -0.67 9.17 -14.52
C TRP A 85 -0.76 8.09 -13.41
N ARG A 86 0.30 7.28 -13.24
CA ARG A 86 0.33 6.27 -12.16
C ARG A 86 0.20 6.89 -10.78
N GLY A 87 0.68 8.12 -10.59
CA GLY A 87 0.54 8.86 -9.33
C GLY A 87 -0.90 9.20 -8.94
N ILE A 88 -1.87 9.02 -9.86
CA ILE A 88 -3.30 9.13 -9.54
C ILE A 88 -3.70 8.06 -8.52
N VAL A 89 -3.24 6.83 -8.71
CA VAL A 89 -3.69 5.67 -7.94
C VAL A 89 -2.59 5.04 -7.09
N ALA A 90 -1.31 5.25 -7.43
CA ALA A 90 -0.20 4.51 -6.86
C ALA A 90 0.86 5.37 -6.18
N THR A 91 1.49 4.81 -5.15
CA THR A 91 2.69 5.31 -4.49
C THR A 91 3.87 4.37 -4.69
N HIS A 92 5.08 4.90 -4.50
CA HIS A 92 6.32 4.17 -4.34
C HIS A 92 6.73 4.23 -2.88
N SER A 93 7.13 3.09 -2.29
CA SER A 93 7.58 3.02 -0.91
C SER A 93 9.03 2.56 -0.84
N TRP A 94 9.76 3.06 0.18
CA TRP A 94 11.15 2.70 0.45
C TRP A 94 11.47 2.70 1.94
N ILE A 95 12.63 2.14 2.30
CA ILE A 95 13.11 2.02 3.68
C ILE A 95 14.41 2.79 3.83
N VAL A 96 14.53 3.48 4.94
CA VAL A 96 15.74 4.22 5.33
C VAL A 96 16.21 3.76 6.70
N LEU A 97 17.50 3.47 6.80
CA LEU A 97 18.15 3.02 8.02
C LEU A 97 19.35 3.91 8.36
N LYS A 98 19.59 4.11 9.65
CA LYS A 98 20.84 4.63 10.19
C LYS A 98 21.19 3.82 11.43
N SER A 99 22.33 3.15 11.45
CA SER A 99 22.83 2.47 12.65
C SER A 99 23.36 3.50 13.66
N ALA A 100 23.35 3.13 14.93
CA ALA A 100 24.09 3.93 15.93
C ALA A 100 25.56 4.06 15.50
N GLY A 101 26.17 5.22 15.72
CA GLY A 101 27.54 5.51 15.31
C GLY A 101 27.73 5.77 13.81
N ALA A 102 26.75 5.51 12.95
CA ALA A 102 26.87 5.79 11.53
C ALA A 102 26.76 7.28 11.22
N ALA A 103 27.58 7.76 10.27
CA ALA A 103 27.53 9.13 9.78
C ALA A 103 26.59 9.33 8.58
N ASN A 104 26.00 8.25 8.06
CA ASN A 104 25.15 8.29 6.88
C ASN A 104 23.91 7.43 7.07
N TYR A 105 22.85 7.77 6.36
CA TYR A 105 21.67 6.92 6.16
C TYR A 105 21.94 5.94 5.02
N SER A 106 21.34 4.74 5.10
CA SER A 106 21.20 3.82 3.97
C SER A 106 19.74 3.78 3.54
N ARG A 107 19.49 3.86 2.24
CA ARG A 107 18.18 3.79 1.64
C ARG A 107 18.08 2.55 0.75
N PHE A 108 16.96 1.84 0.85
CA PHE A 108 16.64 0.66 0.05
C PHE A 108 15.39 0.90 -0.77
N ASP A 109 15.51 0.80 -2.07
CA ASP A 109 14.42 0.88 -3.05
C ASP A 109 14.32 -0.43 -3.83
N TYR A 110 13.12 -0.77 -4.28
CA TYR A 110 12.91 -1.85 -5.24
C TYR A 110 12.29 -1.25 -6.51
N THR A 111 12.99 -1.40 -7.65
CA THR A 111 12.66 -0.68 -8.88
C THR A 111 12.67 -1.60 -10.11
N ALA A 112 12.11 -1.11 -11.23
CA ALA A 112 12.13 -1.79 -12.52
C ALA A 112 13.41 -1.51 -13.35
N TRP A 113 14.36 -0.75 -12.81
CA TRP A 113 15.50 -0.23 -13.59
C TRP A 113 16.79 -0.97 -13.24
N GLY A 114 17.17 -1.94 -14.07
CA GLY A 114 18.36 -2.77 -13.87
C GLY A 114 18.20 -3.77 -12.73
N GLU A 115 19.21 -3.85 -11.85
CA GLU A 115 19.11 -4.62 -10.62
C GLU A 115 17.94 -4.11 -9.79
N PRO A 116 17.00 -4.97 -9.35
CA PRO A 116 15.75 -4.47 -8.77
C PRO A 116 15.93 -3.86 -7.38
N ILE A 117 16.87 -4.36 -6.57
CA ILE A 117 17.17 -3.81 -5.25
C ILE A 117 18.28 -2.78 -5.35
N TRP A 118 17.94 -1.52 -5.11
CA TRP A 118 18.88 -0.40 -5.11
C TRP A 118 19.21 0.02 -3.68
N VAL A 119 20.50 0.23 -3.44
CA VAL A 119 21.02 0.74 -2.17
C VAL A 119 21.66 2.10 -2.43
N ASP A 120 21.23 3.11 -1.68
CA ASP A 120 21.81 4.46 -1.65
C ASP A 120 21.85 5.19 -3.02
N ARG A 121 20.94 4.85 -3.93
CA ARG A 121 20.82 5.49 -5.24
C ARG A 121 20.06 6.82 -5.22
N PHE A 122 19.29 7.06 -4.17
CA PHE A 122 18.52 8.29 -3.98
C PHE A 122 18.80 8.88 -2.61
N ILE A 123 18.57 10.19 -2.48
CA ILE A 123 18.62 10.89 -1.18
C ILE A 123 17.65 10.20 -0.21
N PRO A 124 18.04 9.93 1.03
CA PRO A 124 17.26 9.09 1.97
C PRO A 124 15.81 9.52 2.14
N ASP A 125 15.55 10.81 2.35
CA ASP A 125 14.20 11.41 2.42
C ASP A 125 13.86 12.23 1.17
N GLY A 126 14.53 11.97 0.05
CA GLY A 126 14.38 12.72 -1.19
C GLY A 126 12.97 12.64 -1.76
N ARG A 127 12.54 13.75 -2.34
CA ARG A 127 11.28 13.80 -3.10
C ARG A 127 11.28 12.75 -4.21
N TRP A 128 10.19 12.00 -4.30
CA TRP A 128 10.05 11.01 -5.36
C TRP A 128 9.58 11.70 -6.64
N PHE A 129 10.55 12.12 -7.47
CA PHE A 129 10.31 12.86 -8.70
C PHE A 129 9.36 14.06 -8.49
N GLY A 130 9.71 14.92 -7.54
CA GLY A 130 8.95 16.12 -7.20
C GLY A 130 7.78 15.91 -6.23
N ARG A 131 7.48 14.66 -5.86
CA ARG A 131 6.42 14.36 -4.90
C ARG A 131 6.98 14.25 -3.48
N MET A 132 6.29 14.91 -2.56
CA MET A 132 6.65 14.91 -1.15
C MET A 132 6.47 13.51 -0.55
N PRO A 133 7.47 12.95 0.16
CA PRO A 133 7.30 11.69 0.89
C PRO A 133 6.39 11.88 2.11
N GLU A 134 5.60 10.86 2.39
CA GLU A 134 4.84 10.69 3.62
C GLU A 134 5.55 9.67 4.51
N LEU A 135 5.66 9.97 5.81
CA LEU A 135 6.22 9.05 6.79
C LEU A 135 5.18 7.99 7.15
N VAL A 136 5.49 6.73 6.84
CA VAL A 136 4.64 5.57 7.13
C VAL A 136 4.98 4.94 8.48
N PHE A 137 6.28 4.86 8.79
CA PHE A 137 6.78 4.25 10.02
C PHE A 137 8.04 4.96 10.51
N ALA A 138 8.16 5.05 11.84
CA ALA A 138 9.35 5.55 12.52
C ALA A 138 9.71 4.66 13.71
N ALA A 139 10.99 4.37 13.87
CA ALA A 139 11.58 3.85 15.09
C ALA A 139 12.96 4.50 15.30
N ASP A 140 13.28 4.76 16.55
CA ASP A 140 14.54 5.40 16.96
C ASP A 140 15.21 4.61 18.08
N GLY A 141 16.50 4.87 18.31
CA GLY A 141 17.29 4.31 19.40
C GLY A 141 17.27 2.80 19.45
N THR A 142 17.09 2.23 20.63
CA THR A 142 17.13 0.77 20.88
C THR A 142 16.11 -0.01 20.02
N ASN A 143 14.94 0.58 19.72
CA ASN A 143 13.98 -0.08 18.84
C ASN A 143 14.53 -0.18 17.41
N ALA A 144 15.10 0.89 16.89
CA ALA A 144 15.73 0.88 15.58
C ALA A 144 16.94 -0.07 15.53
N GLU A 145 17.80 -0.08 16.56
CA GLU A 145 18.95 -0.96 16.66
C GLU A 145 18.57 -2.45 16.55
N ARG A 146 17.49 -2.86 17.21
CA ARG A 146 16.96 -4.22 17.10
C ARG A 146 16.39 -4.56 15.73
N MET A 147 15.77 -3.60 15.06
CA MET A 147 15.15 -3.81 13.75
C MET A 147 16.15 -3.81 12.60
N ILE A 148 17.21 -3.00 12.65
CA ILE A 148 18.15 -2.83 11.54
C ILE A 148 18.76 -4.15 11.04
N PRO A 149 19.31 -5.04 11.88
CA PRO A 149 19.87 -6.31 11.40
C PRO A 149 18.80 -7.20 10.75
N LEU A 150 17.58 -7.21 11.29
CA LEU A 150 16.46 -7.99 10.74
C LEU A 150 16.00 -7.42 9.39
N ILE A 151 15.93 -6.10 9.24
CA ILE A 151 15.63 -5.47 7.96
C ILE A 151 16.68 -5.81 6.92
N ARG A 152 17.97 -5.69 7.25
CA ARG A 152 19.06 -6.04 6.34
C ARG A 152 19.00 -7.51 5.92
N GLN A 153 18.64 -8.40 6.84
CA GLN A 153 18.43 -9.82 6.52
C GLN A 153 17.25 -10.00 5.57
N ALA A 154 16.09 -9.39 5.88
CA ALA A 154 14.89 -9.47 5.04
C ALA A 154 15.13 -8.91 3.62
N VAL A 155 15.98 -7.89 3.48
CA VAL A 155 16.40 -7.37 2.16
C VAL A 155 17.22 -8.40 1.40
N ARG A 156 18.19 -9.08 2.06
CA ARG A 156 19.00 -10.13 1.42
C ARG A 156 18.18 -11.36 1.02
N ASP A 157 17.20 -11.72 1.83
CA ASP A 157 16.36 -12.91 1.67
C ASP A 157 15.10 -12.63 0.82
N TYR A 158 14.99 -11.44 0.23
CA TYR A 158 13.81 -11.10 -0.56
C TYR A 158 13.63 -12.05 -1.74
N ALA A 159 12.40 -12.58 -1.89
CA ALA A 159 12.09 -13.67 -2.81
C ALA A 159 12.22 -13.32 -4.31
N TYR A 160 12.32 -12.04 -4.66
CA TYR A 160 12.37 -11.54 -6.04
C TYR A 160 13.59 -10.64 -6.29
N PRO A 161 14.83 -11.18 -6.20
CA PRO A 161 16.05 -10.37 -6.29
C PRO A 161 16.53 -10.13 -7.73
N ASN A 162 15.95 -10.80 -8.74
CA ASN A 162 16.53 -10.85 -10.08
C ASN A 162 15.99 -9.74 -11.00
N THR A 163 16.83 -9.33 -11.95
CA THR A 163 16.40 -8.46 -13.04
C THR A 163 15.24 -9.10 -13.79
N GLY A 164 14.15 -8.34 -13.96
CA GLY A 164 12.92 -8.82 -14.61
C GLY A 164 11.83 -9.32 -13.65
N ASP A 165 12.13 -9.50 -12.36
CA ASP A 165 11.13 -9.89 -11.35
C ASP A 165 10.10 -8.78 -11.11
N TYR A 166 10.49 -7.51 -11.29
CA TYR A 166 9.62 -6.35 -11.00
C TYR A 166 8.39 -6.33 -11.90
N ARG A 167 7.22 -6.26 -11.29
CA ARG A 167 5.92 -6.08 -11.96
C ARG A 167 5.16 -4.95 -11.29
N ALA A 168 4.88 -3.88 -12.04
CA ALA A 168 4.18 -2.73 -11.49
C ALA A 168 2.80 -3.07 -10.92
N TRP A 169 2.14 -4.10 -11.47
CA TRP A 169 0.83 -4.60 -11.06
C TRP A 169 0.70 -6.11 -11.42
N PRO A 170 0.16 -6.95 -10.55
CA PRO A 170 -0.25 -6.69 -9.17
C PRO A 170 0.94 -6.63 -8.20
N GLY A 171 2.13 -6.92 -8.63
CA GLY A 171 3.40 -7.09 -7.93
C GLY A 171 4.16 -8.32 -8.43
N PRO A 172 5.38 -8.55 -7.95
CA PRO A 172 6.10 -7.82 -6.92
C PRO A 172 6.61 -6.46 -7.40
N ASN A 173 6.50 -5.44 -6.55
CA ASN A 173 6.97 -4.08 -6.80
C ASN A 173 7.50 -3.44 -5.51
N SER A 174 7.80 -2.13 -5.51
CA SER A 174 8.35 -1.43 -4.35
C SER A 174 7.49 -1.56 -3.09
N ASN A 175 6.17 -1.57 -3.25
CA ASN A 175 5.26 -1.69 -2.11
C ASN A 175 5.21 -3.13 -1.60
N THR A 176 5.29 -4.13 -2.48
CA THR A 176 5.43 -5.55 -2.12
C THR A 176 6.71 -5.79 -1.35
N PHE A 177 7.83 -5.19 -1.81
CA PHE A 177 9.14 -5.28 -1.16
C PHE A 177 9.08 -4.74 0.28
N VAL A 178 8.54 -3.53 0.47
CA VAL A 178 8.41 -2.94 1.81
C VAL A 178 7.44 -3.72 2.68
N ALA A 179 6.31 -4.20 2.14
CA ALA A 179 5.35 -5.03 2.87
C ALA A 179 5.98 -6.37 3.34
N ALA A 180 6.82 -6.98 2.50
CA ALA A 180 7.57 -8.18 2.85
C ALA A 180 8.54 -7.95 4.01
N ILE A 181 9.25 -6.83 4.00
CA ILE A 181 10.17 -6.47 5.08
C ILE A 181 9.41 -6.18 6.38
N ILE A 182 8.28 -5.46 6.30
CA ILE A 182 7.42 -5.25 7.47
C ILE A 182 7.02 -6.60 8.09
N ALA A 183 6.60 -7.55 7.26
CA ALA A 183 6.18 -8.87 7.71
C ALA A 183 7.34 -9.72 8.31
N ALA A 184 8.56 -9.52 7.83
CA ALA A 184 9.74 -10.24 8.29
C ALA A 184 10.35 -9.69 9.59
N VAL A 185 9.97 -8.47 10.01
CA VAL A 185 10.57 -7.80 11.18
C VAL A 185 9.60 -7.75 12.35
N PRO A 186 9.74 -8.63 13.37
CA PRO A 186 8.86 -8.65 14.52
C PRO A 186 8.78 -7.28 15.21
N GLY A 187 7.56 -6.84 15.50
CA GLY A 187 7.31 -5.57 16.16
C GLY A 187 7.29 -4.35 15.24
N MET A 188 7.54 -4.50 13.95
CA MET A 188 7.37 -3.43 12.97
C MET A 188 5.87 -3.25 12.65
N ARG A 189 5.17 -2.51 13.51
CA ARG A 189 3.72 -2.27 13.41
C ARG A 189 3.40 -1.15 12.42
N ALA A 190 3.66 -1.40 11.14
CA ALA A 190 3.44 -0.46 10.05
C ALA A 190 2.36 -0.99 9.08
N ALA A 191 1.55 -0.10 8.53
CA ALA A 191 0.66 -0.37 7.41
C ALA A 191 0.94 0.62 6.28
N LEU A 192 1.19 0.10 5.09
CA LEU A 192 1.33 0.91 3.90
C LEU A 192 0.00 1.58 3.52
N PRO A 193 0.03 2.76 2.89
CA PRO A 193 -1.19 3.46 2.51
C PRO A 193 -2.02 2.64 1.49
N PRO A 194 -3.33 2.88 1.40
CA PRO A 194 -4.21 2.18 0.44
C PRO A 194 -3.81 2.42 -1.02
N THR A 195 -3.03 3.46 -1.28
CA THR A 195 -2.44 3.76 -2.59
C THR A 195 -1.12 3.04 -2.86
N ALA A 196 -0.61 2.25 -1.93
CA ALA A 196 0.55 1.40 -2.14
C ALA A 196 0.16 0.15 -2.95
N VAL A 197 -0.12 0.34 -4.24
CA VAL A 197 -0.47 -0.73 -5.19
C VAL A 197 0.55 -1.84 -5.12
N GLY A 198 0.09 -3.08 -4.94
CA GLY A 198 0.95 -4.27 -4.79
C GLY A 198 1.39 -4.58 -3.36
N LYS A 199 1.00 -3.79 -2.35
CA LYS A 199 1.28 -4.09 -0.93
C LYS A 199 0.69 -5.42 -0.46
N ASP A 200 -0.39 -5.84 -1.11
CA ASP A 200 -1.13 -7.07 -0.78
C ASP A 200 -0.69 -8.27 -1.65
N PHE A 201 0.31 -8.12 -2.52
CA PHE A 201 0.82 -9.23 -3.31
C PHE A 201 1.45 -10.31 -2.40
N PRO A 202 0.99 -11.59 -2.44
CA PRO A 202 1.45 -12.64 -1.56
C PRO A 202 2.80 -13.19 -2.03
N ILE A 203 3.89 -12.83 -1.38
CA ILE A 203 5.24 -13.34 -1.68
C ILE A 203 5.42 -14.80 -1.26
N ASP A 204 4.60 -15.28 -0.34
CA ASP A 204 4.61 -16.64 0.20
C ASP A 204 3.59 -17.58 -0.50
N CYS A 205 2.93 -17.10 -1.54
CA CYS A 205 1.86 -17.79 -2.28
C CYS A 205 0.69 -18.29 -1.41
N ARG A 206 0.57 -17.81 -0.17
CA ARG A 206 -0.52 -18.20 0.73
C ARG A 206 -1.73 -17.30 0.56
N TRP A 207 -2.89 -17.92 0.45
CA TRP A 207 -4.17 -17.20 0.38
C TRP A 207 -4.61 -16.64 1.74
N VAL A 208 -4.25 -17.33 2.83
CA VAL A 208 -4.57 -16.91 4.20
C VAL A 208 -3.28 -16.79 4.99
N GLY A 209 -3.17 -15.74 5.79
CA GLY A 209 -2.00 -15.50 6.63
C GLY A 209 -2.20 -14.31 7.57
N LEU A 210 -1.14 -13.96 8.27
CA LEU A 210 -1.12 -12.74 9.06
C LEU A 210 -1.01 -11.51 8.13
N THR A 211 -1.56 -10.37 8.59
CA THR A 211 -1.25 -9.07 7.97
C THR A 211 0.23 -8.74 8.11
N PRO A 212 0.81 -7.87 7.25
CA PRO A 212 2.24 -7.52 7.32
C PRO A 212 2.68 -7.03 8.70
N SER A 213 1.85 -6.28 9.41
CA SER A 213 2.15 -5.84 10.78
C SER A 213 2.12 -6.96 11.84
N GLY A 214 1.64 -8.15 11.49
CA GLY A 214 1.42 -9.27 12.40
C GLY A 214 0.27 -9.05 13.39
N THR A 215 -0.56 -8.01 13.22
CA THR A 215 -1.62 -7.66 14.18
C THR A 215 -3.03 -8.12 13.78
N GLY A 216 -3.13 -8.86 12.67
CA GLY A 216 -4.39 -9.33 12.14
C GLY A 216 -4.24 -10.46 11.15
N ILE A 217 -5.33 -10.78 10.48
CA ILE A 217 -5.40 -11.82 9.45
C ILE A 217 -5.74 -11.21 8.09
N ARG A 218 -5.25 -11.86 7.05
CA ARG A 218 -5.59 -11.51 5.65
C ARG A 218 -6.02 -12.75 4.88
N PHE A 219 -6.96 -12.55 3.98
CA PHE A 219 -7.23 -13.42 2.84
C PHE A 219 -6.83 -12.68 1.58
N ASN A 220 -6.13 -13.36 0.64
CA ASN A 220 -5.64 -12.70 -0.57
C ASN A 220 -5.51 -13.68 -1.73
N LEU A 221 -6.07 -13.36 -2.88
CA LEU A 221 -5.96 -14.10 -4.13
C LEU A 221 -5.00 -13.38 -5.08
N GLY A 222 -3.71 -13.69 -5.00
CA GLY A 222 -2.70 -13.21 -5.94
C GLY A 222 -2.51 -11.69 -6.00
N GLY A 223 -2.95 -10.93 -5.01
CA GLY A 223 -2.94 -9.47 -5.02
C GLY A 223 -4.16 -8.85 -5.72
N TYR A 224 -5.00 -9.64 -6.40
CA TYR A 224 -6.16 -9.13 -7.14
C TYR A 224 -7.41 -8.93 -6.29
N LEU A 225 -7.65 -9.84 -5.36
CA LEU A 225 -8.80 -9.80 -4.46
C LEU A 225 -8.32 -10.13 -3.06
N GLY A 226 -8.76 -9.36 -2.07
CA GLY A 226 -8.38 -9.65 -0.69
C GLY A 226 -9.20 -8.90 0.34
N ILE A 227 -9.14 -9.42 1.56
CA ILE A 227 -9.69 -8.79 2.76
C ILE A 227 -8.62 -8.88 3.84
N ALA A 228 -8.39 -7.78 4.55
CA ALA A 228 -7.52 -7.75 5.71
C ALA A 228 -8.25 -7.14 6.90
N VAL A 229 -8.06 -7.75 8.07
CA VAL A 229 -8.59 -7.27 9.35
C VAL A 229 -7.46 -7.33 10.36
N GLY A 230 -7.01 -6.17 10.84
CA GLY A 230 -5.90 -6.07 11.78
C GLY A 230 -5.95 -4.80 12.61
N TRP A 231 -5.30 -4.81 13.76
CA TRP A 231 -5.27 -3.63 14.62
C TRP A 231 -4.53 -2.45 13.98
N VAL A 232 -3.49 -2.74 13.20
CA VAL A 232 -2.67 -1.72 12.53
C VAL A 232 -3.21 -1.41 11.14
N GLU A 233 -3.64 -2.42 10.39
CA GLU A 233 -4.23 -2.26 9.06
C GLU A 233 -5.68 -1.74 9.10
N GLY A 234 -6.42 -1.98 10.21
CA GLY A 234 -7.85 -1.76 10.25
C GLY A 234 -8.60 -2.82 9.45
N PHE A 235 -9.72 -2.44 8.83
CA PHE A 235 -10.44 -3.27 7.86
C PHE A 235 -10.16 -2.77 6.45
N GLU A 236 -9.72 -3.67 5.57
CA GLU A 236 -9.42 -3.34 4.17
C GLU A 236 -10.03 -4.38 3.22
N VAL A 237 -10.59 -3.92 2.13
CA VAL A 237 -11.00 -4.71 0.96
C VAL A 237 -10.14 -4.29 -0.21
N ASN A 238 -9.44 -5.25 -0.81
CA ASN A 238 -8.64 -5.07 -2.02
C ASN A 238 -9.42 -5.64 -3.22
N LEU A 239 -9.61 -4.84 -4.23
CA LEU A 239 -10.14 -5.26 -5.53
C LEU A 239 -9.21 -4.72 -6.63
N LEU A 240 -8.52 -5.64 -7.34
CA LEU A 240 -7.57 -5.31 -8.41
C LEU A 240 -6.49 -4.31 -7.97
N CYS A 241 -6.01 -4.45 -6.73
CA CYS A 241 -5.08 -3.53 -6.05
C CYS A 241 -5.67 -2.15 -5.69
N ALA A 242 -6.94 -1.90 -5.93
CA ALA A 242 -7.67 -0.78 -5.38
C ALA A 242 -8.13 -1.14 -3.96
N VAL A 243 -7.62 -0.43 -2.96
CA VAL A 243 -7.90 -0.73 -1.55
C VAL A 243 -8.84 0.31 -0.97
N ALA A 244 -9.98 -0.17 -0.45
CA ALA A 244 -10.93 0.60 0.34
C ALA A 244 -11.04 0.04 1.75
N GLY A 245 -11.36 0.87 2.74
CA GLY A 245 -11.46 0.39 4.11
C GLY A 245 -11.61 1.47 5.16
N VAL A 246 -11.45 1.04 6.40
CA VAL A 246 -11.48 1.93 7.58
C VAL A 246 -10.32 1.61 8.52
N ASP A 247 -9.75 2.64 9.11
CA ASP A 247 -8.78 2.53 10.18
C ASP A 247 -9.49 2.84 11.51
N ILE A 248 -9.52 1.85 12.41
CA ILE A 248 -10.23 1.97 13.70
C ILE A 248 -9.30 2.58 14.76
N ARG A 249 -8.02 2.23 14.72
CA ARG A 249 -7.02 2.70 15.70
C ARG A 249 -6.82 4.20 15.64
N ARG A 250 -6.84 4.75 14.43
CA ARG A 250 -6.75 6.18 14.12
C ARG A 250 -7.86 6.49 13.13
N PRO A 251 -9.05 6.88 13.58
CA PRO A 251 -10.24 6.96 12.75
C PRO A 251 -9.99 7.62 11.39
N ALA A 252 -10.17 6.84 10.34
CA ALA A 252 -9.99 7.28 8.96
C ALA A 252 -10.70 6.36 7.98
N ILE A 253 -11.06 6.91 6.84
CA ILE A 253 -11.52 6.17 5.67
C ILE A 253 -10.34 5.99 4.72
N LYS A 254 -10.22 4.81 4.13
CA LYS A 254 -9.23 4.45 3.12
C LYS A 254 -9.93 4.34 1.77
N LEU A 255 -9.48 5.10 0.79
CA LEU A 255 -10.11 5.14 -0.53
C LEU A 255 -9.06 4.98 -1.64
N PRO A 256 -9.39 4.19 -2.69
CA PRO A 256 -8.53 4.03 -3.86
C PRO A 256 -8.20 5.40 -4.47
N GLY A 257 -6.96 5.61 -4.85
CA GLY A 257 -6.51 6.86 -5.47
C GLY A 257 -6.40 8.04 -4.51
N LEU A 258 -7.32 8.24 -3.58
CA LEU A 258 -7.27 9.36 -2.62
C LEU A 258 -6.34 9.08 -1.43
N GLY A 259 -6.21 7.82 -1.02
CA GLY A 259 -5.39 7.47 0.13
C GLY A 259 -6.20 7.38 1.43
N ARG A 260 -5.57 7.72 2.53
CA ARG A 260 -6.16 7.70 3.87
C ARG A 260 -6.64 9.10 4.26
N LEU A 261 -7.93 9.21 4.57
CA LEU A 261 -8.60 10.46 4.95
C LEU A 261 -9.09 10.35 6.40
N GLY A 262 -8.55 11.14 7.30
CA GLY A 262 -8.91 11.11 8.71
C GLY A 262 -7.82 11.69 9.62
N ILE A 263 -7.82 11.30 10.89
CA ILE A 263 -6.84 11.78 11.89
C ILE A 263 -5.42 11.40 11.43
N SER A 264 -4.50 12.36 11.49
CA SER A 264 -3.13 12.22 11.02
C SER A 264 -2.46 10.94 11.53
N SER A 265 -1.77 10.26 10.61
CA SER A 265 -1.03 9.03 10.90
C SER A 265 0.40 9.29 11.35
N THR A 266 0.79 10.56 11.59
CA THR A 266 2.18 10.84 11.99
C THR A 266 2.57 9.95 13.16
N PRO A 267 3.52 9.04 13.00
CA PRO A 267 4.00 8.22 14.09
C PRO A 267 4.61 9.16 15.15
N ARG A 268 4.11 9.12 16.36
CA ARG A 268 4.84 9.72 17.49
C ARG A 268 6.03 8.80 17.75
N SER A 269 7.20 9.38 17.70
CA SER A 269 8.49 8.79 18.08
C SER A 269 8.44 8.23 19.49
#